data_1e26e61930336832d9f1ef0e34fa256a
#
_entry.id   1e26e61930336832d9f1ef0e34fa256a
#
_cell.length_a   1.000
_cell.length_b   1.000
_cell.length_c   1.000
_cell.angle_alpha   90.00
_cell.angle_beta   90.00
_cell.angle_gamma   90.00
#
_symmetry.space_group_name_H-M   'P 1'
#
loop_
_entity.id
_entity.type
_entity.pdbx_description
1 polymer ?
#
loop_
_entity_poly.entity_id
_entity_poly.type
_entity_poly.pdbx_seq_one_letter_code
_entity_poly.pdbx_strand_id
1 'polypeptide(L)'
;RYLCRKQKRHMEHKIGIFYGSWTGTTQSLAEQIALKTGVSKADTHDVADAAPDTIDGYDCLLLGSSTWGDGDLQDDWYGFLDKIKTRDLSGKTVALFGCGDSESYPDTFCNALGTIYEELQPPGCRFVGAYEPQDYAVTDSGVCRDGKFVGLAVDELNEDDKTAARTDRWIEAVKRELS
;
A
#
# COMPACT_ATOMS: atom_id res chain seq x y z
N ARG A 1 -18.80 -43.29 -15.49
CA ARG A 1 -18.46 -42.49 -14.29
C ARG A 1 -17.64 -41.29 -14.72
N TYR A 2 -18.30 -40.16 -14.99
CA TYR A 2 -17.63 -38.88 -15.24
C TYR A 2 -17.22 -38.28 -13.90
N LEU A 3 -15.92 -38.27 -13.61
CA LEU A 3 -15.34 -37.49 -12.53
C LEU A 3 -15.32 -36.03 -12.98
N CYS A 4 -16.27 -35.25 -12.47
CA CYS A 4 -16.28 -33.81 -12.58
C CYS A 4 -15.10 -33.27 -11.77
N ARG A 5 -13.94 -33.04 -12.42
CA ARG A 5 -12.87 -32.24 -11.85
C ARG A 5 -13.39 -30.81 -11.70
N LYS A 6 -13.81 -30.43 -10.51
CA LYS A 6 -13.92 -29.03 -10.12
C LYS A 6 -12.52 -28.42 -10.27
N GLN A 7 -12.24 -27.86 -11.43
CA GLN A 7 -11.15 -26.87 -11.55
C GLN A 7 -11.50 -25.76 -10.59
N LYS A 8 -10.76 -25.65 -9.47
CA LYS A 8 -10.66 -24.42 -8.73
C LYS A 8 -10.15 -23.39 -9.72
N ARG A 9 -11.02 -22.54 -10.26
CA ARG A 9 -10.59 -21.29 -10.88
C ARG A 9 -9.85 -20.53 -9.79
N HIS A 10 -8.52 -20.52 -9.86
CA HIS A 10 -7.76 -19.45 -9.24
C HIS A 10 -8.29 -18.18 -9.90
N MET A 11 -9.11 -17.42 -9.18
CA MET A 11 -9.45 -16.07 -9.60
C MET A 11 -8.16 -15.26 -9.45
N GLU A 12 -7.48 -15.03 -10.56
CA GLU A 12 -6.37 -14.10 -10.60
C GLU A 12 -6.93 -12.72 -10.28
N HIS A 13 -6.52 -12.18 -9.13
CA HIS A 13 -6.87 -10.82 -8.75
C HIS A 13 -6.16 -9.85 -9.69
N LYS A 14 -6.91 -8.94 -10.29
CA LYS A 14 -6.32 -7.85 -11.05
C LYS A 14 -5.83 -6.79 -10.09
N ILE A 15 -4.50 -6.58 -10.06
CA ILE A 15 -3.82 -5.69 -9.14
C ILE A 15 -3.43 -4.40 -9.85
N GLY A 16 -3.77 -3.26 -9.25
CA GLY A 16 -3.30 -1.94 -9.64
C GLY A 16 -2.45 -1.31 -8.53
N ILE A 17 -1.36 -0.67 -8.91
CA ILE A 17 -0.50 0.08 -8.00
C ILE A 17 -0.71 1.58 -8.25
N PHE A 18 -0.94 2.33 -7.16
CA PHE A 18 -1.13 3.78 -7.19
C PHE A 18 -0.21 4.42 -6.18
N TYR A 19 0.65 5.32 -6.62
CA TYR A 19 1.64 5.95 -5.75
C TYR A 19 1.68 7.47 -5.93
N GLY A 20 2.05 8.18 -4.88
CA GLY A 20 2.42 9.58 -4.92
C GLY A 20 3.84 9.76 -4.42
N SER A 21 4.68 10.43 -5.20
CA SER A 21 6.11 10.59 -4.90
C SER A 21 6.62 11.96 -5.35
N TRP A 22 7.41 12.62 -4.50
CA TRP A 22 8.07 13.87 -4.86
C TRP A 22 9.51 13.67 -5.27
N THR A 23 10.26 12.92 -4.46
CA THR A 23 11.70 12.74 -4.63
C THR A 23 12.06 11.47 -5.41
N GLY A 24 11.06 10.67 -5.79
CA GLY A 24 11.23 9.42 -6.50
C GLY A 24 11.40 8.19 -5.61
N THR A 25 11.50 8.31 -4.29
CA THR A 25 11.69 7.17 -3.38
C THR A 25 10.48 6.25 -3.36
N THR A 26 9.28 6.80 -3.21
CA THR A 26 8.03 6.01 -3.24
C THR A 26 7.76 5.44 -4.64
N GLN A 27 8.09 6.17 -5.69
CA GLN A 27 8.02 5.67 -7.06
C GLN A 27 8.94 4.46 -7.25
N SER A 28 10.18 4.55 -6.80
CA SER A 28 11.14 3.44 -6.89
C SER A 28 10.65 2.20 -6.13
N LEU A 29 10.06 2.40 -4.95
CA LEU A 29 9.44 1.32 -4.16
C LEU A 29 8.27 0.70 -4.91
N ALA A 30 7.39 1.51 -5.50
CA ALA A 30 6.27 1.02 -6.31
C ALA A 30 6.74 0.19 -7.51
N GLU A 31 7.78 0.62 -8.19
CA GLU A 31 8.39 -0.12 -9.31
C GLU A 31 8.99 -1.46 -8.86
N GLN A 32 9.65 -1.50 -7.72
CA GLN A 32 10.15 -2.76 -7.13
C GLN A 32 9.01 -3.71 -6.75
N ILE A 33 7.95 -3.20 -6.15
CA ILE A 33 6.74 -3.99 -5.83
C ILE A 33 6.12 -4.54 -7.12
N ALA A 34 6.02 -3.74 -8.17
CA ALA A 34 5.50 -4.16 -9.47
C ALA A 34 6.31 -5.34 -10.05
N LEU A 35 7.63 -5.24 -10.04
CA LEU A 35 8.52 -6.32 -10.50
C LEU A 35 8.32 -7.61 -9.70
N LYS A 36 8.21 -7.51 -8.38
CA LYS A 36 8.08 -8.67 -7.48
C LYS A 36 6.69 -9.32 -7.52
N THR A 37 5.67 -8.56 -7.87
CA THR A 37 4.27 -9.03 -7.95
C THR A 37 3.81 -9.38 -9.37
N GLY A 38 4.60 -9.05 -10.38
CA GLY A 38 4.24 -9.25 -11.78
C GLY A 38 3.23 -8.23 -12.31
N VAL A 39 3.01 -7.12 -11.59
CA VAL A 39 2.16 -6.02 -12.06
C VAL A 39 2.87 -5.26 -13.17
N SER A 40 2.18 -5.04 -14.29
CA SER A 40 2.75 -4.33 -15.44
C SER A 40 2.90 -2.83 -15.19
N LYS A 41 3.73 -2.19 -16.02
CA LYS A 41 3.86 -0.73 -15.99
C LYS A 41 2.53 -0.03 -16.32
N ALA A 42 1.70 -0.61 -17.16
CA ALA A 42 0.37 -0.08 -17.50
C ALA A 42 -0.60 -0.11 -16.31
N ASP A 43 -0.36 -0.97 -15.33
CA ASP A 43 -1.15 -1.11 -14.11
C ASP A 43 -0.48 -0.46 -12.88
N THR A 44 0.54 0.35 -13.10
CA THR A 44 1.27 1.14 -12.09
C THR A 44 1.11 2.62 -12.41
N HIS A 45 0.45 3.36 -11.52
CA HIS A 45 -0.04 4.70 -11.77
C HIS A 45 0.50 5.70 -10.75
N ASP A 46 0.93 6.87 -11.23
CA ASP A 46 1.15 8.04 -10.40
C ASP A 46 -0.21 8.72 -10.14
N VAL A 47 -0.54 8.97 -8.88
CA VAL A 47 -1.82 9.62 -8.52
C VAL A 47 -1.93 11.07 -8.99
N ALA A 48 -0.80 11.71 -9.33
CA ALA A 48 -0.80 13.03 -9.96
C ALA A 48 -1.50 13.03 -11.33
N ASP A 49 -1.39 11.89 -12.05
CA ASP A 49 -1.88 11.75 -13.43
C ASP A 49 -3.10 10.83 -13.55
N ALA A 50 -3.34 9.98 -12.55
CA ALA A 50 -4.40 8.97 -12.60
C ALA A 50 -5.79 9.61 -12.41
N ALA A 51 -6.73 9.22 -13.26
CA ALA A 51 -8.15 9.52 -13.02
C ALA A 51 -8.68 8.62 -11.87
N PRO A 52 -9.53 9.15 -10.98
CA PRO A 52 -10.03 8.37 -9.84
C PRO A 52 -10.80 7.10 -10.21
N ASP A 53 -11.50 7.09 -11.34
CA ASP A 53 -12.23 5.93 -11.85
C ASP A 53 -11.32 4.81 -12.38
N THR A 54 -10.04 5.07 -12.55
CA THR A 54 -9.05 4.05 -12.92
C THR A 54 -9.03 2.89 -11.91
N ILE A 55 -9.32 3.15 -10.63
CA ILE A 55 -9.38 2.11 -9.59
C ILE A 55 -10.45 1.05 -9.84
N ASP A 56 -11.50 1.39 -10.58
CA ASP A 56 -12.64 0.48 -10.84
C ASP A 56 -12.22 -0.76 -11.63
N GLY A 57 -11.13 -0.68 -12.38
CA GLY A 57 -10.59 -1.77 -13.18
C GLY A 57 -9.84 -2.84 -12.39
N TYR A 58 -9.67 -2.68 -11.08
CA TYR A 58 -8.85 -3.55 -10.25
C TYR A 58 -9.63 -4.17 -9.10
N ASP A 59 -9.28 -5.41 -8.75
CA ASP A 59 -9.82 -6.12 -7.58
C ASP A 59 -9.00 -5.82 -6.32
N CYS A 60 -7.70 -5.60 -6.50
CA CYS A 60 -6.75 -5.28 -5.46
C CYS A 60 -6.00 -3.99 -5.79
N LEU A 61 -5.95 -3.09 -4.82
CA LEU A 61 -5.26 -1.81 -4.92
C LEU A 61 -4.07 -1.79 -3.98
N LEU A 62 -2.86 -1.57 -4.51
CA LEU A 62 -1.67 -1.29 -3.72
C LEU A 62 -1.46 0.23 -3.75
N LEU A 63 -1.67 0.88 -2.61
CA LEU A 63 -1.68 2.34 -2.48
C LEU A 63 -0.45 2.81 -1.71
N GLY A 64 0.33 3.70 -2.30
CA GLY A 64 1.58 4.16 -1.72
C GLY A 64 1.74 5.67 -1.64
N SER A 65 2.19 6.17 -0.49
CA SER A 65 2.49 7.58 -0.26
C SER A 65 3.76 7.75 0.56
N SER A 66 4.54 8.77 0.23
CA SER A 66 5.54 9.31 1.16
C SER A 66 4.86 10.10 2.28
N THR A 67 5.53 10.20 3.41
CA THR A 67 5.09 11.02 4.55
C THR A 67 5.98 12.25 4.67
N TRP A 68 5.37 13.43 4.74
CA TRP A 68 6.05 14.71 4.79
C TRP A 68 5.68 15.49 6.06
N GLY A 69 6.58 16.37 6.51
CA GLY A 69 6.36 17.23 7.66
C GLY A 69 5.87 16.45 8.88
N ASP A 70 4.81 16.91 9.49
CA ASP A 70 4.19 16.31 10.70
C ASP A 70 3.24 15.14 10.39
N GLY A 71 3.52 14.36 9.35
CA GLY A 71 2.75 13.17 9.00
C GLY A 71 1.83 13.35 7.80
N ASP A 72 2.09 14.37 6.99
CA ASP A 72 1.25 14.70 5.84
C ASP A 72 1.41 13.70 4.68
N LEU A 73 0.31 13.50 3.96
CA LEU A 73 0.32 12.82 2.67
C LEU A 73 1.19 13.57 1.65
N GLN A 74 1.73 12.85 0.69
CA GLN A 74 2.25 13.47 -0.52
C GLN A 74 1.13 14.27 -1.21
N ASP A 75 1.42 15.48 -1.70
CA ASP A 75 0.41 16.48 -2.09
C ASP A 75 -0.65 15.99 -3.09
N ASP A 76 -0.25 15.20 -4.09
CA ASP A 76 -1.17 14.71 -5.11
C ASP A 76 -2.19 13.70 -4.55
N TRP A 77 -1.89 13.09 -3.40
CA TRP A 77 -2.80 12.19 -2.72
C TRP A 77 -4.05 12.88 -2.18
N TYR A 78 -3.98 14.15 -1.76
CA TYR A 78 -5.16 14.81 -1.18
C TYR A 78 -6.34 14.84 -2.15
N GLY A 79 -6.11 15.32 -3.37
CA GLY A 79 -7.16 15.36 -4.39
C GLY A 79 -7.63 13.98 -4.85
N PHE A 80 -6.71 13.02 -4.97
CA PHE A 80 -7.04 11.67 -5.37
C PHE A 80 -7.83 10.93 -4.28
N LEU A 81 -7.38 11.01 -3.03
CA LEU A 81 -8.05 10.39 -1.88
C LEU A 81 -9.45 10.94 -1.67
N ASP A 82 -9.65 12.26 -1.76
CA ASP A 82 -10.95 12.89 -1.64
C ASP A 82 -11.98 12.35 -2.65
N LYS A 83 -11.50 11.95 -3.81
CA LYS A 83 -12.37 11.40 -4.86
C LYS A 83 -12.64 9.93 -4.68
N ILE A 84 -11.61 9.13 -4.33
CA ILE A 84 -11.79 7.68 -4.19
C ILE A 84 -12.56 7.30 -2.93
N LYS A 85 -12.44 8.05 -1.84
CA LYS A 85 -13.16 7.77 -0.58
C LYS A 85 -14.67 7.92 -0.68
N THR A 86 -15.18 8.59 -1.71
CA THR A 86 -16.61 8.73 -2.00
C THR A 86 -17.16 7.61 -2.88
N ARG A 87 -16.31 6.71 -3.35
CA ARG A 87 -16.69 5.57 -4.19
C ARG A 87 -17.04 4.36 -3.34
N ASP A 88 -17.82 3.45 -3.90
CA ASP A 88 -18.04 2.14 -3.28
C ASP A 88 -16.82 1.24 -3.56
N LEU A 89 -16.08 0.92 -2.51
CA LEU A 89 -14.91 0.03 -2.56
C LEU A 89 -15.21 -1.37 -2.01
N SER A 90 -16.48 -1.69 -1.75
CA SER A 90 -16.89 -3.03 -1.34
C SER A 90 -16.47 -4.08 -2.38
N GLY A 91 -15.96 -5.20 -1.90
CA GLY A 91 -15.39 -6.24 -2.76
C GLY A 91 -13.96 -5.97 -3.24
N LYS A 92 -13.38 -4.79 -2.99
CA LYS A 92 -11.97 -4.50 -3.27
C LYS A 92 -11.10 -4.79 -2.06
N THR A 93 -9.89 -5.24 -2.34
CA THR A 93 -8.83 -5.42 -1.34
C THR A 93 -7.81 -4.31 -1.48
N VAL A 94 -7.35 -3.75 -0.37
CA VAL A 94 -6.38 -2.66 -0.34
C VAL A 94 -5.18 -3.05 0.53
N ALA A 95 -3.99 -2.85 0.01
CA ALA A 95 -2.74 -2.94 0.76
C ALA A 95 -1.99 -1.61 0.64
N LEU A 96 -1.33 -1.21 1.70
CA LEU A 96 -0.68 0.10 1.81
C LEU A 96 0.84 -0.05 1.85
N PHE A 97 1.56 0.89 1.25
CA PHE A 97 3.01 1.00 1.34
C PHE A 97 3.45 2.45 1.34
N GLY A 98 4.62 2.73 1.88
CA GLY A 98 5.11 4.10 1.86
C GLY A 98 6.46 4.27 2.53
N CYS A 99 6.95 5.49 2.45
CA CYS A 99 8.26 5.89 2.93
C CYS A 99 8.15 6.99 3.98
N GLY A 100 9.08 6.97 4.93
CA GLY A 100 9.22 7.99 5.96
C GLY A 100 10.66 8.09 6.44
N ASP A 101 10.88 8.97 7.41
CA ASP A 101 12.17 9.22 8.06
C ASP A 101 12.00 9.02 9.58
N SER A 102 12.41 7.87 10.06
CA SER A 102 12.22 7.47 11.45
C SER A 102 13.13 8.20 12.45
N GLU A 103 14.25 8.74 12.01
CA GLU A 103 15.16 9.49 12.88
C GLU A 103 14.73 10.96 13.05
N SER A 104 14.39 11.62 11.93
CA SER A 104 14.00 13.03 11.97
C SER A 104 12.57 13.24 12.44
N TYR A 105 11.67 12.29 12.15
CA TYR A 105 10.24 12.38 12.45
C TYR A 105 9.69 11.09 13.06
N PRO A 106 10.19 10.67 14.25
CA PRO A 106 9.79 9.38 14.83
C PRO A 106 8.30 9.32 15.18
N ASP A 107 7.73 10.42 15.65
CA ASP A 107 6.32 10.46 16.10
C ASP A 107 5.32 10.36 14.94
N THR A 108 5.76 10.69 13.73
CA THR A 108 4.93 10.72 12.52
C THR A 108 5.43 9.81 11.40
N PHE A 109 6.32 8.90 11.74
CA PHE A 109 6.90 7.95 10.77
C PHE A 109 5.82 7.19 10.01
N CYS A 110 5.80 7.35 8.69
CA CYS A 110 4.82 6.74 7.78
C CYS A 110 3.35 7.01 8.12
N ASN A 111 3.03 8.09 8.82
CA ASN A 111 1.65 8.44 9.20
C ASN A 111 0.71 8.61 8.01
N ALA A 112 1.23 8.95 6.82
CA ALA A 112 0.42 9.01 5.59
C ALA A 112 -0.37 7.72 5.35
N LEU A 113 0.21 6.56 5.66
CA LEU A 113 -0.48 5.26 5.55
C LEU A 113 -1.64 5.14 6.53
N GLY A 114 -1.46 5.63 7.76
CA GLY A 114 -2.54 5.68 8.75
C GLY A 114 -3.71 6.56 8.30
N THR A 115 -3.42 7.68 7.66
CA THR A 115 -4.43 8.58 7.09
C THR A 115 -5.22 7.89 5.98
N ILE A 116 -4.56 7.26 5.02
CA ILE A 116 -5.25 6.52 3.95
C ILE A 116 -6.08 5.38 4.54
N TYR A 117 -5.53 4.66 5.50
CA TYR A 117 -6.23 3.57 6.19
C TYR A 117 -7.54 4.03 6.82
N GLU A 118 -7.54 5.15 7.53
CA GLU A 118 -8.73 5.70 8.19
C GLU A 118 -9.76 6.23 7.18
N GLU A 119 -9.31 6.99 6.19
CA GLU A 119 -10.19 7.60 5.18
C GLU A 119 -10.88 6.57 4.28
N LEU A 120 -10.31 5.39 4.10
CA LEU A 120 -10.88 4.32 3.30
C LEU A 120 -11.67 3.27 4.11
N GLN A 121 -11.87 3.46 5.43
CA GLN A 121 -12.77 2.61 6.23
C GLN A 121 -14.24 2.71 5.76
N PRO A 122 -14.81 3.92 5.63
CA PRO A 122 -16.22 4.05 5.23
C PRO A 122 -16.55 3.49 3.84
N PRO A 123 -15.70 3.62 2.79
CA PRO A 123 -15.95 3.01 1.48
C PRO A 123 -16.05 1.48 1.47
N GLY A 124 -15.60 0.79 2.52
CA GLY A 124 -15.89 -0.62 2.75
C GLY A 124 -14.94 -1.61 2.10
N CYS A 125 -13.71 -1.22 1.74
CA CYS A 125 -12.69 -2.14 1.27
C CYS A 125 -12.17 -3.06 2.39
N ARG A 126 -11.57 -4.18 2.00
CA ARG A 126 -10.85 -5.07 2.91
C ARG A 126 -9.36 -4.73 2.88
N PHE A 127 -8.78 -4.38 4.04
CA PHE A 127 -7.35 -4.16 4.15
C PHE A 127 -6.58 -5.46 4.37
N VAL A 128 -5.43 -5.59 3.72
CA VAL A 128 -4.49 -6.70 3.86
C VAL A 128 -3.06 -6.17 4.00
N GLY A 129 -2.12 -7.03 4.39
CA GLY A 129 -0.71 -6.68 4.47
C GLY A 129 -0.30 -6.00 5.78
N ALA A 130 -1.12 -6.04 6.82
CA ALA A 130 -0.70 -5.60 8.15
C ALA A 130 0.29 -6.60 8.76
N TYR A 131 1.29 -6.11 9.50
CA TYR A 131 2.30 -6.95 10.14
C TYR A 131 2.85 -6.33 11.42
N GLU A 132 3.42 -7.17 12.29
CA GLU A 132 4.11 -6.73 13.50
C GLU A 132 5.47 -6.13 13.17
N PRO A 133 5.80 -4.91 13.65
CA PRO A 133 7.04 -4.22 13.33
C PRO A 133 8.19 -4.70 14.24
N GLN A 134 8.81 -5.84 13.92
CA GLN A 134 9.79 -6.49 14.78
C GLN A 134 11.19 -5.87 14.75
N ASP A 135 11.63 -5.30 13.64
CA ASP A 135 12.98 -4.80 13.43
C ASP A 135 13.02 -3.32 13.01
N TYR A 136 12.10 -2.55 13.57
CA TYR A 136 11.99 -1.11 13.34
C TYR A 136 12.48 -0.31 14.54
N ALA A 137 13.14 0.81 14.29
CA ALA A 137 13.51 1.77 15.33
C ALA A 137 12.29 2.48 15.93
N VAL A 138 11.26 2.71 15.12
CA VAL A 138 9.97 3.31 15.52
C VAL A 138 8.87 2.31 15.30
N THR A 139 8.05 2.06 16.32
CA THR A 139 6.99 1.04 16.32
C THR A 139 5.62 1.55 16.75
N ASP A 140 5.50 2.83 17.10
CA ASP A 140 4.31 3.41 17.74
C ASP A 140 3.77 4.69 17.08
N SER A 141 4.23 5.01 15.87
CA SER A 141 3.69 6.14 15.09
C SER A 141 2.29 5.84 14.54
N GLY A 142 1.70 6.82 13.83
CA GLY A 142 0.35 6.70 13.28
C GLY A 142 0.15 5.59 12.23
N VAL A 143 1.22 4.96 11.74
CA VAL A 143 1.11 3.76 10.89
C VAL A 143 0.75 2.50 11.69
N CYS A 144 0.91 2.55 13.02
CA CYS A 144 0.60 1.43 13.90
C CYS A 144 -0.85 1.49 14.39
N ARG A 145 -1.56 0.38 14.26
CA ARG A 145 -2.90 0.14 14.78
C ARG A 145 -2.94 -1.24 15.43
N ASP A 146 -3.35 -1.29 16.70
CA ASP A 146 -3.45 -2.54 17.47
C ASP A 146 -2.17 -3.39 17.46
N GLY A 147 -1.00 -2.74 17.56
CA GLY A 147 0.30 -3.37 17.59
C GLY A 147 0.83 -3.84 16.22
N LYS A 148 0.16 -3.51 15.14
CA LYS A 148 0.58 -3.83 13.76
C LYS A 148 0.70 -2.58 12.92
N PHE A 149 1.66 -2.56 12.01
CA PHE A 149 1.69 -1.59 10.93
C PHE A 149 0.60 -1.93 9.92
N VAL A 150 -0.17 -0.92 9.50
CA VAL A 150 -1.28 -1.10 8.54
C VAL A 150 -0.79 -1.34 7.12
N GLY A 151 0.49 -1.19 6.85
CA GLY A 151 1.11 -1.40 5.55
C GLY A 151 2.62 -1.42 5.62
N LEU A 152 3.27 -1.59 4.47
CA LEU A 152 4.72 -1.58 4.35
C LEU A 152 5.28 -0.19 4.63
N ALA A 153 5.98 -0.04 5.74
CA ALA A 153 6.70 1.17 6.12
C ALA A 153 8.20 1.03 5.81
N VAL A 154 8.74 1.93 5.00
CA VAL A 154 10.12 1.91 4.52
C VAL A 154 10.84 3.19 4.94
N ASP A 155 12.08 3.04 5.40
CA ASP A 155 12.97 4.15 5.74
C ASP A 155 14.29 4.03 4.95
N GLU A 156 14.30 4.60 3.76
CA GLU A 156 15.47 4.57 2.87
C GLU A 156 16.61 5.47 3.34
N LEU A 157 16.35 6.41 4.25
CA LEU A 157 17.37 7.32 4.75
C LEU A 157 18.20 6.69 5.88
N ASN A 158 17.57 5.92 6.76
CA ASN A 158 18.20 5.44 7.98
C ASN A 158 18.31 3.90 8.04
N GLU A 159 17.43 3.18 7.33
CA GLU A 159 17.33 1.73 7.37
C GLU A 159 17.22 1.09 5.97
N ASP A 160 17.92 1.65 4.99
CA ASP A 160 17.89 1.21 3.58
C ASP A 160 18.33 -0.26 3.40
N ASP A 161 19.21 -0.75 4.26
CA ASP A 161 19.65 -2.16 4.30
C ASP A 161 18.52 -3.15 4.63
N LYS A 162 17.43 -2.67 5.21
CA LYS A 162 16.26 -3.49 5.60
C LYS A 162 15.11 -3.48 4.60
N THR A 163 15.12 -2.55 3.66
CA THR A 163 14.01 -2.33 2.72
C THR A 163 13.65 -3.56 1.91
N ALA A 164 14.63 -4.26 1.34
CA ALA A 164 14.37 -5.43 0.50
C ALA A 164 13.66 -6.55 1.27
N ALA A 165 14.15 -6.89 2.46
CA ALA A 165 13.58 -7.95 3.29
C ALA A 165 12.17 -7.58 3.81
N ARG A 166 11.96 -6.31 4.20
CA ARG A 166 10.65 -5.79 4.62
C ARG A 166 9.64 -5.85 3.47
N THR A 167 10.04 -5.44 2.29
CA THR A 167 9.20 -5.50 1.08
C THR A 167 8.81 -6.93 0.74
N ASP A 168 9.75 -7.87 0.76
CA ASP A 168 9.48 -9.27 0.47
C ASP A 168 8.51 -9.90 1.48
N ARG A 169 8.69 -9.64 2.77
CA ARG A 169 7.77 -10.11 3.82
C ARG A 169 6.36 -9.56 3.66
N TRP A 170 6.24 -8.27 3.35
CA TRP A 170 4.95 -7.64 3.13
C TRP A 170 4.24 -8.22 1.90
N ILE A 171 4.94 -8.41 0.78
CA ILE A 171 4.39 -9.02 -0.43
C ILE A 171 3.89 -10.45 -0.14
N GLU A 172 4.63 -11.23 0.61
CA GLU A 172 4.19 -12.58 1.01
C GLU A 172 2.92 -12.54 1.87
N ALA A 173 2.84 -11.59 2.81
CA ALA A 173 1.64 -11.40 3.63
C ALA A 173 0.43 -11.02 2.77
N VAL A 174 0.58 -10.07 1.84
CA VAL A 174 -0.47 -9.67 0.91
C VAL A 174 -0.94 -10.87 0.06
N LYS A 175 -0.03 -11.62 -0.51
CA LYS A 175 -0.36 -12.79 -1.34
C LYS A 175 -1.13 -13.86 -0.56
N ARG A 176 -0.74 -14.13 0.68
CA ARG A 176 -1.45 -15.09 1.55
C ARG A 176 -2.88 -14.65 1.84
N GLU A 177 -3.09 -13.36 2.08
CA GLU A 177 -4.41 -12.82 2.40
C GLU A 177 -5.31 -12.65 1.17
N LEU A 178 -4.72 -12.64 -0.04
CA LEU A 178 -5.47 -12.64 -1.31
C LEU A 178 -5.90 -14.04 -1.75
N SER A 179 -5.25 -15.08 -1.26
CA SER A 179 -5.53 -16.47 -1.66
C SER A 179 -6.72 -17.09 -0.94
#